data_5969299ebe8ae58cb86f10044fa40f21
#
_entry.id   5969299ebe8ae58cb86f10044fa40f21
#
_cell.length_a   1.000
_cell.length_b   1.000
_cell.length_c   1.000
_cell.angle_alpha   90.00
_cell.angle_beta   90.00
_cell.angle_gamma   90.00
#
_symmetry.space_group_name_H-M   'P 1'
#
loop_
_entity.id
_entity.type
_entity.pdbx_description
1 polymer ?
#
loop_
_entity_poly.entity_id
_entity_poly.type
_entity_poly.pdbx_seq_one_letter_code
_entity_poly.pdbx_strand_id
1 'polypeptide(L)'
;MANINEVIDALQSANPDVTMIIEQLAPGRSDLMTPELTTYFSRLQQEALVIASEKTTQTSRVMAVDMFTGFKDSFLADEVHYNEQGASFIAQRYYNVLEGVLKR
;
A
#
# COMPACT_ATOMS: atom_id res chain seq x y z
N MET A 1 10.21 2.03 8.21
CA MET A 1 9.07 1.09 8.39
C MET A 1 8.81 0.73 9.84
N ALA A 2 9.67 1.14 10.77
CA ALA A 2 9.44 0.88 12.20
C ALA A 2 8.09 1.43 12.68
N ASN A 3 7.71 2.63 12.21
CA ASN A 3 6.44 3.24 12.61
C ASN A 3 5.22 2.44 12.15
N ILE A 4 5.28 1.81 10.99
CA ILE A 4 4.19 0.96 10.49
C ILE A 4 4.02 -0.27 11.37
N ASN A 5 5.13 -0.91 11.77
CA ASN A 5 5.08 -2.05 12.66
C ASN A 5 4.44 -1.68 14.00
N GLU A 6 4.79 -0.53 14.54
CA GLU A 6 4.22 -0.05 15.80
C GLU A 6 2.72 0.21 15.69
N VAL A 7 2.28 0.80 14.58
CA VAL A 7 0.86 1.05 14.32
C VAL A 7 0.10 -0.27 14.22
N ILE A 8 0.65 -1.23 13.48
CA ILE A 8 0.02 -2.56 13.34
C ILE A 8 -0.09 -3.24 14.69
N ASP A 9 0.98 -3.23 15.47
CA ASP A 9 0.98 -3.85 16.81
C ASP A 9 -0.05 -3.20 17.71
N ALA A 10 -0.17 -1.88 17.69
CA ALA A 10 -1.15 -1.15 18.49
C ALA A 10 -2.59 -1.51 18.09
N LEU A 11 -2.85 -1.58 16.79
CA LEU A 11 -4.17 -1.92 16.28
C LEU A 11 -4.55 -3.35 16.61
N GLN A 12 -3.62 -4.29 16.48
CA GLN A 12 -3.87 -5.69 16.82
C GLN A 12 -4.07 -5.89 18.31
N SER A 13 -3.39 -5.08 19.14
CA SER A 13 -3.60 -5.10 20.58
C SER A 13 -5.00 -4.61 20.96
N ALA A 14 -5.47 -3.56 20.28
CA ALA A 14 -6.81 -3.02 20.51
C ALA A 14 -7.91 -3.93 19.98
N ASN A 15 -7.66 -4.59 18.84
CA ASN A 15 -8.62 -5.50 18.20
C ASN A 15 -7.86 -6.67 17.56
N PRO A 16 -7.76 -7.82 18.25
CA PRO A 16 -7.03 -8.97 17.71
C PRO A 16 -7.60 -9.54 16.40
N ASP A 17 -8.80 -9.16 16.03
CA ASP A 17 -9.46 -9.64 14.81
C ASP A 17 -9.38 -8.63 13.66
N VAL A 18 -8.68 -7.52 13.82
CA VAL A 18 -8.65 -6.46 12.82
C VAL A 18 -8.00 -6.95 11.52
N THR A 19 -8.59 -6.56 10.40
CA THR A 19 -7.99 -6.74 9.07
C THR A 19 -7.42 -5.41 8.63
N MET A 20 -6.17 -5.43 8.18
CA MET A 20 -5.48 -4.22 7.76
C MET A 20 -4.97 -4.37 6.33
N ILE A 21 -5.03 -3.26 5.59
CA ILE A 21 -4.49 -3.19 4.24
C ILE A 21 -3.41 -2.11 4.24
N ILE A 22 -2.21 -2.47 3.79
CA ILE A 22 -1.10 -1.53 3.66
C ILE A 22 -0.75 -1.39 2.19
N GLU A 23 -0.31 -0.20 1.79
CA GLU A 23 0.00 0.07 0.39
C GLU A 23 1.42 -0.28 0.03
N GLN A 24 1.58 -0.94 -1.12
CA GLN A 24 2.85 -0.91 -1.84
C GLN A 24 2.78 0.37 -2.68
N LEU A 25 3.50 1.39 -2.26
CA LEU A 25 3.33 2.77 -2.69
C LEU A 25 3.38 2.96 -4.20
N ALA A 26 2.48 3.81 -4.73
CA ALA A 26 2.57 4.32 -6.09
C ALA A 26 3.82 5.20 -6.22
N PRO A 27 4.48 5.20 -7.38
CA PRO A 27 5.67 6.03 -7.57
C PRO A 27 5.31 7.49 -7.76
N GLY A 28 6.30 8.36 -7.62
CA GLY A 28 6.18 9.74 -8.05
C GLY A 28 6.24 9.84 -9.57
N ARG A 29 6.17 11.08 -10.09
CA ARG A 29 6.25 11.31 -11.53
C ARG A 29 7.59 10.80 -12.06
N SER A 30 7.57 10.10 -13.18
CA SER A 30 8.73 9.34 -13.66
C SER A 30 9.96 10.22 -13.95
N ASP A 31 9.77 11.47 -14.38
CA ASP A 31 10.89 12.37 -14.66
C ASP A 31 11.60 12.85 -13.39
N LEU A 32 10.98 12.65 -12.23
CA LEU A 32 11.56 13.01 -10.93
C LEU A 32 12.12 11.81 -10.19
N MET A 33 11.94 10.61 -10.73
CA MET A 33 12.40 9.38 -10.10
C MET A 33 13.87 9.13 -10.46
N THR A 34 14.76 9.54 -9.57
CA THR A 34 16.20 9.24 -9.71
C THR A 34 16.45 7.76 -9.44
N PRO A 35 17.63 7.21 -9.81
CA PRO A 35 17.97 5.83 -9.45
C PRO A 35 17.87 5.56 -7.96
N GLU A 36 18.27 6.52 -7.13
CA GLU A 36 18.19 6.39 -5.66
C GLU A 36 16.75 6.32 -5.19
N LEU A 37 15.87 7.18 -5.71
CA LEU A 37 14.45 7.19 -5.36
C LEU A 37 13.75 5.92 -5.85
N THR A 38 14.10 5.46 -7.05
CA THR A 38 13.53 4.22 -7.60
C THR A 38 13.90 3.04 -6.71
N THR A 39 15.16 2.96 -6.29
CA THR A 39 15.61 1.90 -5.38
C THR A 39 14.90 2.00 -4.03
N TYR A 40 14.76 3.21 -3.50
CA TYR A 40 14.08 3.45 -2.23
C TYR A 40 12.62 3.00 -2.27
N PHE A 41 11.87 3.42 -3.29
CA PHE A 41 10.46 3.02 -3.44
C PHE A 41 10.32 1.52 -3.65
N SER A 42 11.20 0.91 -4.45
CA SER A 42 11.17 -0.55 -4.63
C SER A 42 11.38 -1.28 -3.31
N ARG A 43 12.28 -0.78 -2.47
CA ARG A 43 12.52 -1.35 -1.15
C ARG A 43 11.29 -1.22 -0.26
N LEU A 44 10.66 -0.05 -0.24
CA LEU A 44 9.44 0.15 0.56
C LEU A 44 8.31 -0.77 0.08
N GLN A 45 8.18 -0.96 -1.22
CA GLN A 45 7.17 -1.85 -1.79
C GLN A 45 7.41 -3.30 -1.38
N GLN A 46 8.66 -3.74 -1.38
CA GLN A 46 9.01 -5.09 -0.93
C GLN A 46 8.80 -5.25 0.57
N GLU A 47 9.17 -4.24 1.35
CA GLU A 47 8.98 -4.28 2.80
C GLU A 47 7.50 -4.39 3.18
N ALA A 48 6.60 -3.76 2.42
CA ALA A 48 5.17 -3.87 2.67
C ALA A 48 4.71 -5.33 2.57
N LEU A 49 5.21 -6.08 1.58
CA LEU A 49 4.88 -7.50 1.44
C LEU A 49 5.41 -8.32 2.62
N VAL A 50 6.63 -8.04 3.05
CA VAL A 50 7.24 -8.75 4.18
C VAL A 50 6.46 -8.47 5.46
N ILE A 51 6.12 -7.20 5.72
CA ILE A 51 5.37 -6.80 6.90
C ILE A 51 3.99 -7.49 6.91
N ALA A 52 3.30 -7.49 5.76
CA ALA A 52 2.00 -8.14 5.66
C ALA A 52 2.09 -9.62 6.04
N SER A 53 3.12 -10.31 5.55
CA SER A 53 3.34 -11.72 5.86
C SER A 53 3.67 -11.93 7.34
N GLU A 54 4.58 -11.12 7.90
CA GLU A 54 5.05 -11.30 9.26
C GLU A 54 4.03 -10.90 10.33
N LYS A 55 3.19 -9.92 10.03
CA LYS A 55 2.23 -9.39 11.01
C LYS A 55 0.87 -10.07 10.98
N THR A 56 0.57 -10.85 9.96
CA THR A 56 -0.67 -11.63 9.91
C THR A 56 -0.67 -12.67 11.02
N THR A 57 -1.76 -12.72 11.77
CA THR A 57 -1.99 -13.72 12.82
C THR A 57 -3.13 -14.64 12.42
N GLN A 58 -3.49 -15.61 13.27
CA GLN A 58 -4.61 -16.49 13.00
C GLN A 58 -5.94 -15.73 12.83
N THR A 59 -6.09 -14.61 13.51
CA THR A 59 -7.35 -13.87 13.54
C THR A 59 -7.26 -12.50 12.88
N SER A 60 -6.05 -11.96 12.68
CA SER A 60 -5.82 -10.63 12.13
C SER A 60 -5.01 -10.71 10.85
N ARG A 61 -5.64 -10.41 9.72
CA ARG A 61 -4.96 -10.38 8.42
C ARG A 61 -4.35 -9.02 8.19
N VAL A 62 -3.11 -9.02 7.72
CA VAL A 62 -2.44 -7.83 7.20
C VAL A 62 -2.13 -8.11 5.73
N MET A 63 -2.65 -7.29 4.85
CA MET A 63 -2.57 -7.48 3.41
C MET A 63 -1.86 -6.30 2.77
N ALA A 64 -1.03 -6.57 1.77
CA ALA A 64 -0.45 -5.51 0.96
C ALA A 64 -1.27 -5.35 -0.32
N VAL A 65 -1.45 -4.11 -0.77
CA VAL A 65 -2.10 -3.81 -2.03
C VAL A 65 -1.12 -3.08 -2.94
N ASP A 66 -1.00 -3.58 -4.16
CA ASP A 66 -0.11 -3.01 -5.18
C ASP A 66 -0.74 -1.75 -5.76
N MET A 67 -0.11 -0.60 -5.50
CA MET A 67 -0.54 0.68 -6.05
C MET A 67 0.44 1.18 -7.12
N PHE A 68 1.46 0.39 -7.47
CA PHE A 68 2.49 0.86 -8.40
C PHE A 68 2.43 0.20 -9.78
N THR A 69 2.02 -1.06 -9.89
CA THR A 69 1.94 -1.73 -11.18
C THR A 69 0.84 -1.11 -12.04
N GLY A 70 1.22 -0.61 -13.21
CA GLY A 70 0.28 0.05 -14.12
C GLY A 70 -0.01 1.50 -13.78
N PHE A 71 0.63 2.05 -12.75
CA PHE A 71 0.48 3.47 -12.41
C PHE A 71 1.16 4.34 -13.45
N LYS A 72 0.50 5.42 -13.86
CA LYS A 72 0.97 6.29 -14.96
C LYS A 72 1.16 7.72 -14.46
N ASP A 73 2.11 8.43 -15.08
CA ASP A 73 2.31 9.86 -14.82
C ASP A 73 1.03 10.66 -15.02
N SER A 74 0.20 10.28 -16.00
CA SER A 74 -1.07 10.94 -16.28
C SER A 74 -2.07 10.85 -15.13
N PHE A 75 -1.80 10.04 -14.12
CA PHE A 75 -2.64 9.94 -12.92
C PHE A 75 -2.28 10.97 -11.85
N LEU A 76 -1.27 11.78 -12.10
CA LEU A 76 -0.79 12.78 -11.14
C LEU A 76 -1.22 14.19 -11.56
N ALA A 77 -1.71 14.97 -10.59
CA ALA A 77 -2.02 16.38 -10.78
C ALA A 77 -0.75 17.23 -10.75
N ASP A 78 0.23 16.81 -9.98
CA ASP A 78 1.55 17.39 -9.90
C ASP A 78 2.59 16.27 -9.73
N GLU A 79 3.66 16.52 -9.00
CA GLU A 79 4.77 15.57 -8.86
C GLU A 79 4.40 14.33 -8.07
N VAL A 80 3.44 14.46 -7.12
CA VAL A 80 3.11 13.39 -6.17
C VAL A 80 1.61 13.28 -5.83
N HIS A 81 0.79 14.27 -6.17
CA HIS A 81 -0.63 14.26 -5.83
C HIS A 81 -1.46 13.69 -6.98
N TYR A 82 -2.43 12.85 -6.64
CA TYR A 82 -3.29 12.22 -7.63
C TYR A 82 -4.29 13.23 -8.22
N ASN A 83 -4.58 13.09 -9.51
CA ASN A 83 -5.74 13.71 -10.13
C ASN A 83 -6.93 12.76 -10.03
N GLU A 84 -8.06 13.07 -10.69
CA GLU A 84 -9.24 12.21 -10.65
C GLU A 84 -8.95 10.80 -11.17
N GLN A 85 -8.17 10.68 -12.25
CA GLN A 85 -7.83 9.38 -12.82
C GLN A 85 -6.96 8.56 -11.87
N GLY A 86 -5.99 9.22 -11.23
CA GLY A 86 -5.15 8.57 -10.23
C GLY A 86 -5.94 8.13 -9.02
N ALA A 87 -6.83 8.99 -8.53
CA ALA A 87 -7.70 8.66 -7.42
C ALA A 87 -8.61 7.46 -7.75
N SER A 88 -9.14 7.41 -8.97
CA SER A 88 -9.94 6.27 -9.42
C SER A 88 -9.11 4.99 -9.49
N PHE A 89 -7.88 5.08 -9.96
CA PHE A 89 -6.97 3.93 -10.02
C PHE A 89 -6.73 3.37 -8.62
N ILE A 90 -6.41 4.23 -7.66
CA ILE A 90 -6.16 3.82 -6.28
C ILE A 90 -7.43 3.24 -5.65
N ALA A 91 -8.56 3.91 -5.84
CA ALA A 91 -9.83 3.44 -5.32
C ALA A 91 -10.21 2.07 -5.86
N GLN A 92 -9.97 1.82 -7.16
CA GLN A 92 -10.27 0.53 -7.78
C GLN A 92 -9.40 -0.58 -7.20
N ARG A 93 -8.13 -0.31 -6.92
CA ARG A 93 -7.23 -1.29 -6.30
C ARG A 93 -7.71 -1.65 -4.89
N TYR A 94 -8.10 -0.66 -4.08
CA TYR A 94 -8.70 -0.90 -2.78
C TYR A 94 -10.00 -1.68 -2.90
N TYR A 95 -10.85 -1.29 -3.84
CA TYR A 95 -12.13 -1.97 -4.03
C TYR A 95 -11.90 -3.46 -4.32
N ASN A 96 -10.97 -3.78 -5.21
CA ASN A 96 -10.69 -5.17 -5.58
C ASN A 96 -10.24 -5.99 -4.36
N VAL A 97 -9.39 -5.42 -3.53
CA VAL A 97 -8.90 -6.10 -2.32
C VAL A 97 -10.03 -6.26 -1.30
N LEU A 98 -10.79 -5.19 -1.05
CA LEU A 98 -11.89 -5.19 -0.07
C LEU A 98 -13.00 -6.15 -0.50
N GLU A 99 -13.31 -6.23 -1.80
CA GLU A 99 -14.31 -7.16 -2.30
C GLU A 99 -13.95 -8.59 -1.90
N GLY A 100 -12.70 -8.99 -2.06
CA GLY A 100 -12.24 -10.31 -1.66
C GLY A 100 -12.34 -10.55 -0.16
N VAL A 101 -12.07 -9.52 0.65
CA VAL A 101 -12.13 -9.61 2.11
C VAL A 101 -13.57 -9.69 2.61
N LEU A 102 -14.45 -8.87 2.03
CA LEU A 102 -15.85 -8.74 2.54
C LEU A 102 -16.76 -9.85 2.06
N LYS A 103 -16.35 -10.63 1.09
CA LYS A 103 -17.16 -11.76 0.57
C LYS A 103 -17.07 -13.02 1.41
N ARG A 104 -16.37 -13.01 2.48
CA ARG A 104 -16.18 -14.18 3.32
C ARG A 104 -17.38 -14.51 4.16
#